data_cf8a47cd3a595619b2718dea757ffe6b
#
_entry.id   cf8a47cd3a595619b2718dea757ffe6b
#
_cell.length_a   1.000
_cell.length_b   1.000
_cell.length_c   1.000
_cell.angle_alpha   90.00
_cell.angle_beta   90.00
_cell.angle_gamma   90.00
#
_symmetry.space_group_name_H-M   'P 1'
#
loop_
_entity.id
_entity.type
_entity.pdbx_description
1 polymer ?
#
loop_
_entity_poly.entity_id
_entity_poly.type
_entity_poly.pdbx_seq_one_letter_code
_entity_poly.pdbx_strand_id
1 'polypeptide(L)' 'MLIEFLKNLNGGHVVEIFQNGYSVYVGLVRNALLFADEHDIIDHWFYDKEYRMVIVIK' A
#
# COMPACT_ATOMS: atom_id res chain seq x y z
N MET A 1 6.64 8.83 1.51
CA MET A 1 6.86 7.84 0.46
C MET A 1 6.30 6.48 0.86
N LEU A 2 6.01 5.65 -0.10
CA LEU A 2 5.34 4.38 0.14
C LEU A 2 6.12 3.44 1.06
N ILE A 3 7.40 3.28 0.82
CA ILE A 3 8.23 2.37 1.62
C ILE A 3 8.19 2.72 3.10
N GLU A 4 8.37 3.99 3.44
CA GLU A 4 8.36 4.42 4.83
C GLU A 4 6.99 4.21 5.47
N PHE A 5 5.92 4.48 4.71
CA PHE A 5 4.57 4.26 5.19
C PHE A 5 4.34 2.79 5.52
N LEU A 6 4.74 1.90 4.61
CA LEU A 6 4.57 0.45 4.80
C LEU A 6 5.39 -0.06 6.00
N LYS A 7 6.58 0.47 6.22
CA LYS A 7 7.42 0.05 7.34
C LYS A 7 6.81 0.33 8.70
N ASN A 8 5.90 1.30 8.78
CA ASN A 8 5.21 1.65 10.02
C ASN A 8 3.95 0.83 10.26
N LEU A 9 3.58 -0.03 9.32
CA LEU A 9 2.41 -0.90 9.43
C LEU A 9 2.84 -2.29 9.90
N ASN A 10 1.88 -3.00 10.51
CA ASN A 10 2.09 -4.39 10.86
C ASN A 10 2.23 -5.21 9.58
N GLY A 11 3.33 -5.95 9.42
CA GLY A 11 3.61 -6.74 8.22
C GLY A 11 2.59 -7.84 7.92
N GLY A 12 1.79 -8.23 8.92
CA GLY A 12 0.75 -9.23 8.75
C GLY A 12 -0.58 -8.67 8.26
N HIS A 13 -0.71 -7.36 8.14
CA HIS A 13 -1.92 -6.75 7.60
C HIS A 13 -1.96 -6.88 6.09
N VAL A 14 -3.18 -6.90 5.53
CA VAL A 14 -3.39 -6.91 4.08
C VAL A 14 -3.61 -5.48 3.61
N VAL A 15 -2.94 -5.12 2.52
CA VAL A 15 -3.10 -3.82 1.87
C VAL A 15 -3.42 -4.02 0.40
N GLU A 16 -4.11 -3.04 -0.17
CA GLU A 16 -4.30 -2.95 -1.61
C GLU A 16 -3.71 -1.63 -2.09
N ILE A 17 -2.92 -1.68 -3.14
CA ILE A 17 -2.25 -0.50 -3.68
C ILE A 17 -2.79 -0.23 -5.08
N PHE A 18 -3.25 1.01 -5.30
CA PHE A 18 -3.74 1.48 -6.58
C PHE A 18 -2.78 2.48 -7.19
N GLN A 19 -2.65 2.42 -8.50
CA GLN A 19 -1.90 3.40 -9.27
C GLN A 19 -2.61 3.62 -10.60
N ASN A 20 -2.86 4.86 -10.96
CA ASN A 20 -3.56 5.23 -12.19
C ASN A 20 -4.93 4.56 -12.32
N GLY A 21 -5.62 4.38 -11.19
CA GLY A 21 -6.95 3.77 -11.18
C GLY A 21 -6.96 2.25 -11.22
N TYR A 22 -5.81 1.60 -11.21
CA TYR A 22 -5.71 0.15 -11.24
C TYR A 22 -5.09 -0.41 -9.97
N SER A 23 -5.59 -1.57 -9.52
CA SER A 23 -5.00 -2.28 -8.42
C SER A 23 -3.70 -2.94 -8.91
N VAL A 24 -2.59 -2.52 -8.34
CA VAL A 24 -1.27 -3.04 -8.73
C VAL A 24 -0.73 -4.06 -7.72
N TYR A 25 -1.33 -4.12 -6.53
CA TYR A 25 -0.92 -5.08 -5.51
C TYR A 25 -2.04 -5.30 -4.50
N VAL A 26 -2.26 -6.55 -4.13
CA VAL A 26 -3.11 -6.94 -3.00
C VAL A 26 -2.37 -8.03 -2.24
N GLY A 27 -2.17 -7.86 -0.95
CA GLY A 27 -1.52 -8.88 -0.14
C GLY A 27 -0.95 -8.32 1.15
N LEU A 28 -0.08 -9.06 1.77
CA LEU A 28 0.51 -8.68 3.04
C LEU A 28 1.46 -7.49 2.89
N VAL A 29 1.46 -6.63 3.90
CA VAL A 29 2.36 -5.48 3.96
C VAL A 29 3.82 -5.91 3.81
N ARG A 30 4.22 -6.99 4.50
CA ARG A 30 5.61 -7.45 4.43
C ARG A 30 6.05 -7.80 3.01
N ASN A 31 5.14 -8.34 2.19
CA ASN A 31 5.44 -8.67 0.81
C ASN A 31 5.40 -7.45 -0.10
N ALA A 32 4.55 -6.49 0.24
CA ALA A 32 4.51 -5.22 -0.50
C ALA A 32 5.86 -4.51 -0.46
N LEU A 33 6.57 -4.61 0.66
CA LEU A 33 7.89 -3.99 0.81
C LEU A 33 8.91 -4.53 -0.19
N LEU A 34 8.70 -5.73 -0.73
CA LEU A 34 9.59 -6.31 -1.74
C LEU A 34 9.45 -5.65 -3.10
N PHE A 35 8.30 -5.02 -3.34
CA PHE A 35 7.99 -4.39 -4.63
C PHE A 35 8.00 -2.88 -4.58
N ALA A 36 7.88 -2.30 -3.40
CA ALA A 36 7.78 -0.85 -3.26
C ALA A 36 9.08 -0.18 -3.70
N ASP A 37 8.92 0.83 -4.56
CA ASP A 37 10.04 1.61 -5.04
C ASP A 37 10.22 2.82 -4.13
N GLU A 38 11.47 3.23 -3.90
CA GLU A 38 11.75 4.42 -3.10
C GLU A 38 11.20 5.71 -3.72
N HIS A 39 10.87 5.66 -5.02
CA HIS A 39 10.27 6.80 -5.72
C HIS A 39 8.74 6.80 -5.69
N ASP A 40 8.12 5.75 -5.15
CA ASP A 40 6.66 5.71 -5.05
C ASP A 40 6.17 6.72 -4.01
N ILE A 41 5.25 7.58 -4.44
CA ILE A 41 4.72 8.65 -3.61
C ILE A 41 3.24 8.40 -3.37
N ILE A 42 2.84 8.43 -2.09
CA ILE A 42 1.45 8.25 -1.72
C ILE A 42 0.67 9.52 -2.05
N ASP A 43 -0.45 9.34 -2.77
CA ASP A 43 -1.41 10.40 -3.01
C ASP A 43 -2.36 10.52 -1.82
N HIS A 44 -2.99 9.40 -1.46
CA HIS A 44 -3.84 9.31 -0.28
C HIS A 44 -4.04 7.84 0.10
N TRP A 45 -4.65 7.61 1.27
CA TRP A 45 -4.97 6.26 1.72
C TRP A 45 -6.26 6.30 2.54
N PHE A 46 -6.95 5.15 2.64
CA PHE A 46 -8.18 5.02 3.42
C PHE A 46 -8.42 3.55 3.76
N TYR A 47 -9.37 3.31 4.67
CA TYR A 47 -9.83 1.96 4.96
C TYR A 47 -11.10 1.69 4.16
N ASP A 48 -11.19 0.50 3.55
CA ASP A 48 -12.38 0.09 2.83
C ASP A 48 -13.46 -0.46 3.78
N LYS A 49 -14.56 -0.98 3.22
CA LYS A 49 -15.68 -1.50 4.00
C LYS A 49 -15.30 -2.68 4.89
N GLU A 50 -14.26 -3.41 4.53
CA GLU A 50 -13.77 -4.57 5.26
C GLU A 50 -12.57 -4.24 6.14
N TYR A 51 -12.33 -2.94 6.37
CA TYR A 51 -11.22 -2.42 7.15
C TYR A 51 -9.85 -2.79 6.58
N ARG A 52 -9.80 -3.12 5.27
CA ARG A 52 -8.55 -3.30 4.58
C ARG A 52 -7.99 -1.92 4.22
N MET A 53 -6.69 -1.75 4.41
CA MET A 53 -6.06 -0.50 4.03
C MET A 53 -5.89 -0.43 2.52
N VAL A 54 -6.33 0.69 1.95
CA VAL A 54 -6.15 0.99 0.52
C VAL A 54 -5.21 2.17 0.42
N ILE A 55 -4.15 2.02 -0.37
CA ILE A 55 -3.14 3.06 -0.59
C ILE A 55 -3.15 3.41 -2.07
N VAL A 56 -3.32 4.69 -2.36
CA VAL A 56 -3.29 5.18 -3.74
C VAL A 56 -1.96 5.91 -3.94
N ILE A 57 -1.17 5.45 -4.90
CA ILE A 57 0.11 6.08 -5.22
C ILE A 57 0.02 6.80 -6.57
N LYS A 58 0.92 7.75 -6.75
CA LYS A 58 1.01 8.52 -7.99
C LYS A 58 1.67 7.76 -9.11
#